data_baf15b4d3f8b4cea3ab4385fee4898aa
#
_entry.id   baf15b4d3f8b4cea3ab4385fee4898aa
#
_cell.length_a   1.000
_cell.length_b   1.000
_cell.length_c   1.000
_cell.angle_alpha   90.00
_cell.angle_beta   90.00
_cell.angle_gamma   90.00
#
_symmetry.space_group_name_H-M   'P 1'
#
loop_
_entity.id
_entity.type
_entity.pdbx_description
1 polymer ?
#
loop_
_entity_poly.entity_id
_entity_poly.type
_entity_poly.pdbx_seq_one_letter_code
_entity_poly.pdbx_strand_id
1 'polypeptide(L)'
;GARLRYAMLVPDPRERPQSSLGYMMATIARERGDGREGWYLHGDHLRVERLIEDVERAHADGLPVCIATTAFALLALLDHLDDAGWNLPLPPGSRVMETGGFKGRTRIVGREELYRRAAAALGIAESAIVAEYGMTELTSQYYDSPGSRLTRRRIKVPVPWLRPIVVDAAGRPVAHGVVGTIRHIDCANRASAVAIDTEDLGALTDAGLLLIGREEGAALRGCSLDAEDLLRR
;
A
#
# COMPACT_ATOMS: atom_id res chain seq x y z
N GLY A 1 -1.58 -15.34 -15.50
CA GLY A 1 -2.57 -14.30 -15.23
C GLY A 1 -2.45 -13.20 -16.25
N ALA A 2 -3.49 -12.40 -16.43
CA ALA A 2 -3.43 -11.23 -17.29
C ALA A 2 -2.33 -10.27 -16.80
N ARG A 3 -1.59 -9.66 -17.73
CA ARG A 3 -0.64 -8.61 -17.41
C ARG A 3 -1.38 -7.33 -17.10
N LEU A 4 -0.80 -6.51 -16.21
CA LEU A 4 -1.34 -5.22 -15.80
C LEU A 4 -0.39 -4.12 -16.28
N ARG A 5 -0.95 -2.96 -16.63
CA ARG A 5 -0.14 -1.74 -16.74
C ARG A 5 0.01 -1.13 -15.36
N TYR A 6 1.26 -0.97 -14.92
CA TYR A 6 1.53 -0.39 -13.60
C TYR A 6 1.72 1.13 -13.69
N ALA A 7 0.94 1.86 -12.90
CA ALA A 7 1.07 3.29 -12.67
C ALA A 7 1.59 3.52 -11.24
N MET A 8 2.85 3.96 -11.12
CA MET A 8 3.56 4.10 -9.84
C MET A 8 3.48 5.55 -9.34
N LEU A 9 2.72 5.77 -8.26
CA LEU A 9 2.64 7.06 -7.58
C LEU A 9 3.62 7.08 -6.39
N VAL A 10 4.84 6.70 -6.66
CA VAL A 10 6.00 6.75 -5.76
C VAL A 10 7.21 7.19 -6.55
N PRO A 11 8.29 7.65 -5.90
CA PRO A 11 9.52 8.03 -6.59
C PRO A 11 10.12 6.88 -7.40
N ASP A 12 10.63 7.19 -8.59
CA ASP A 12 11.36 6.24 -9.41
C ASP A 12 12.61 5.75 -8.64
N PRO A 13 12.92 4.44 -8.62
CA PRO A 13 14.13 3.91 -7.99
C PRO A 13 15.43 4.54 -8.51
N ARG A 14 15.43 5.09 -9.74
CA ARG A 14 16.57 5.84 -10.28
C ARG A 14 16.80 7.18 -9.57
N GLU A 15 15.72 7.80 -9.07
CA GLU A 15 15.77 9.03 -8.28
C GLU A 15 16.00 8.75 -6.79
N ARG A 16 15.51 7.61 -6.31
CA ARG A 16 15.57 7.18 -4.90
C ARG A 16 16.05 5.73 -4.77
N PRO A 17 17.34 5.45 -5.07
CA PRO A 17 17.87 4.07 -5.11
C PRO A 17 17.85 3.34 -3.76
N GLN A 18 17.74 4.06 -2.63
CA GLN A 18 17.62 3.46 -1.30
C GLN A 18 16.18 3.15 -0.89
N SER A 19 15.16 3.48 -1.72
CA SER A 19 13.76 3.21 -1.40
C SER A 19 13.44 1.72 -1.58
N SER A 20 13.23 1.00 -0.48
CA SER A 20 12.76 -0.40 -0.53
C SER A 20 11.39 -0.52 -1.18
N LEU A 21 10.51 0.46 -0.99
CA LEU A 21 9.19 0.53 -1.63
C LEU A 21 9.32 0.68 -3.15
N GLY A 22 10.17 1.61 -3.62
CA GLY A 22 10.44 1.79 -5.06
C GLY A 22 11.00 0.53 -5.69
N TYR A 23 11.95 -0.14 -5.02
CA TYR A 23 12.52 -1.41 -5.47
C TYR A 23 11.45 -2.52 -5.57
N MET A 24 10.61 -2.66 -4.56
CA MET A 24 9.50 -3.63 -4.54
C MET A 24 8.56 -3.39 -5.72
N MET A 25 8.10 -2.16 -5.92
CA MET A 25 7.19 -1.81 -7.00
C MET A 25 7.80 -2.03 -8.38
N ALA A 26 9.06 -1.65 -8.59
CA ALA A 26 9.78 -1.91 -9.84
C ALA A 26 9.92 -3.41 -10.13
N THR A 27 10.17 -4.22 -9.09
CA THR A 27 10.26 -5.67 -9.21
C THR A 27 8.92 -6.26 -9.62
N ILE A 28 7.82 -5.85 -8.97
CA ILE A 28 6.46 -6.31 -9.30
C ILE A 28 6.10 -5.91 -10.75
N ALA A 29 6.38 -4.67 -11.16
CA ALA A 29 6.10 -4.22 -12.53
C ALA A 29 6.88 -5.04 -13.56
N ARG A 30 8.16 -5.29 -13.33
CA ARG A 30 8.98 -6.12 -14.24
C ARG A 30 8.44 -7.55 -14.38
N GLU A 31 8.01 -8.16 -13.27
CA GLU A 31 7.57 -9.57 -13.25
C GLU A 31 6.12 -9.77 -13.72
N ARG A 32 5.25 -8.77 -13.51
CA ARG A 32 3.80 -8.87 -13.69
C ARG A 32 3.21 -7.84 -14.64
N GLY A 33 4.00 -6.83 -15.01
CA GLY A 33 3.59 -5.73 -15.87
C GLY A 33 3.58 -6.11 -17.35
N ASP A 34 3.03 -5.19 -18.17
CA ASP A 34 3.03 -5.26 -19.63
C ASP A 34 4.33 -4.70 -20.25
N GLY A 35 5.27 -4.23 -19.43
CA GLY A 35 6.53 -3.62 -19.85
C GLY A 35 6.43 -2.12 -20.18
N ARG A 36 5.31 -1.48 -19.84
CA ARG A 36 5.03 -0.05 -20.05
C ARG A 36 4.61 0.61 -18.75
N GLU A 37 5.31 0.29 -17.64
CA GLU A 37 5.09 0.95 -16.37
C GLU A 37 5.43 2.44 -16.42
N GLY A 38 4.60 3.27 -15.79
CA GLY A 38 4.83 4.70 -15.62
C GLY A 38 5.13 5.07 -14.16
N TRP A 39 6.06 6.02 -13.98
CA TRP A 39 6.38 6.63 -12.69
C TRP A 39 5.90 8.08 -12.72
N TYR A 40 5.02 8.44 -11.79
CA TYR A 40 4.31 9.73 -11.85
C TYR A 40 4.64 10.68 -10.71
N LEU A 41 5.40 10.24 -9.71
CA LEU A 41 5.91 11.12 -8.65
C LEU A 41 7.38 11.47 -8.92
N HIS A 42 7.65 12.72 -9.29
CA HIS A 42 8.97 13.25 -9.57
C HIS A 42 9.28 14.43 -8.65
N GLY A 43 10.27 14.27 -7.79
CA GLY A 43 10.48 15.24 -6.72
C GLY A 43 9.22 15.35 -5.86
N ASP A 44 8.66 16.55 -5.75
CA ASP A 44 7.44 16.86 -4.99
C ASP A 44 6.18 16.96 -5.88
N HIS A 45 6.30 16.68 -7.18
CA HIS A 45 5.21 16.82 -8.14
C HIS A 45 4.63 15.49 -8.59
N LEU A 46 3.30 15.35 -8.46
CA LEU A 46 2.54 14.28 -9.07
C LEU A 46 2.11 14.69 -10.48
N ARG A 47 2.58 13.97 -11.50
CA ARG A 47 2.28 14.26 -12.92
C ARG A 47 0.93 13.69 -13.32
N VAL A 48 -0.15 14.32 -12.87
CA VAL A 48 -1.51 13.80 -13.03
C VAL A 48 -1.93 13.79 -14.50
N GLU A 49 -1.61 14.80 -15.29
CA GLU A 49 -1.95 14.88 -16.73
C GLU A 49 -1.30 13.70 -17.49
N ARG A 50 -0.06 13.38 -17.16
CA ARG A 50 0.63 12.24 -17.76
C ARG A 50 0.00 10.90 -17.37
N LEU A 51 -0.44 10.78 -16.10
CA LEU A 51 -1.18 9.60 -15.64
C LEU A 51 -2.50 9.45 -16.42
N ILE A 52 -3.23 10.54 -16.64
CA ILE A 52 -4.48 10.54 -17.42
C ILE A 52 -4.22 10.02 -18.84
N GLU A 53 -3.24 10.60 -19.54
CA GLU A 53 -2.88 10.15 -20.90
C GLU A 53 -2.55 8.65 -20.97
N ASP A 54 -1.82 8.13 -19.97
CA ASP A 54 -1.41 6.73 -19.96
C ASP A 54 -2.58 5.79 -19.60
N VAL A 55 -3.54 6.25 -18.78
CA VAL A 55 -4.79 5.54 -18.50
C VAL A 55 -5.68 5.50 -19.76
N GLU A 56 -5.79 6.60 -20.52
CA GLU A 56 -6.51 6.64 -21.78
C GLU A 56 -5.92 5.65 -22.80
N ARG A 57 -4.59 5.59 -22.89
CA ARG A 57 -3.91 4.58 -23.73
C ARG A 57 -4.20 3.15 -23.25
N ALA A 58 -4.25 2.93 -21.93
CA ALA A 58 -4.59 1.63 -21.38
C ALA A 58 -6.04 1.22 -21.74
N HIS A 59 -6.98 2.18 -21.76
CA HIS A 59 -8.33 1.95 -22.26
C HIS A 59 -8.33 1.53 -23.73
N ALA A 60 -7.60 2.25 -24.59
CA ALA A 60 -7.50 1.93 -26.02
C ALA A 60 -6.87 0.55 -26.26
N ASP A 61 -5.90 0.16 -25.43
CA ASP A 61 -5.24 -1.15 -25.51
C ASP A 61 -6.07 -2.28 -24.85
N GLY A 62 -7.18 -1.96 -24.17
CA GLY A 62 -8.00 -2.93 -23.42
C GLY A 62 -7.26 -3.54 -22.22
N LEU A 63 -6.28 -2.84 -21.66
CA LEU A 63 -5.41 -3.34 -20.59
C LEU A 63 -5.83 -2.80 -19.21
N PRO A 64 -5.99 -3.65 -18.21
CA PRO A 64 -6.24 -3.19 -16.85
C PRO A 64 -5.01 -2.48 -16.26
N VAL A 65 -5.26 -1.44 -15.44
CA VAL A 65 -4.24 -0.65 -14.76
C VAL A 65 -4.16 -1.06 -13.29
N CYS A 66 -2.96 -1.11 -12.76
CA CYS A 66 -2.70 -1.16 -11.32
C CYS A 66 -2.05 0.15 -10.89
N ILE A 67 -2.80 1.01 -10.19
CA ILE A 67 -2.21 2.17 -9.51
C ILE A 67 -1.54 1.65 -8.24
N ALA A 68 -0.20 1.69 -8.21
CA ALA A 68 0.60 1.30 -7.05
C ALA A 68 1.10 2.57 -6.35
N THR A 69 0.68 2.76 -5.09
CA THR A 69 0.75 4.08 -4.44
C THR A 69 0.93 3.98 -2.93
N THR A 70 1.25 5.12 -2.30
CA THR A 70 1.03 5.29 -0.86
C THR A 70 -0.36 5.88 -0.61
N ALA A 71 -0.91 5.69 0.60
CA ALA A 71 -2.18 6.30 0.98
C ALA A 71 -2.16 7.83 0.81
N PHE A 72 -1.00 8.46 1.06
CA PHE A 72 -0.82 9.89 0.93
C PHE A 72 -0.80 10.36 -0.53
N ALA A 73 -0.06 9.67 -1.40
CA ALA A 73 -0.03 9.99 -2.84
C ALA A 73 -1.39 9.74 -3.51
N LEU A 74 -2.12 8.70 -3.06
CA LEU A 74 -3.49 8.48 -3.49
C LEU A 74 -4.40 9.64 -3.11
N LEU A 75 -4.31 10.12 -1.86
CA LEU A 75 -5.10 11.29 -1.42
C LEU A 75 -4.76 12.53 -2.25
N ALA A 76 -3.47 12.79 -2.53
CA ALA A 76 -3.04 13.92 -3.35
C ALA A 76 -3.59 13.83 -4.79
N LEU A 77 -3.62 12.64 -5.39
CA LEU A 77 -4.27 12.41 -6.67
C LEU A 77 -5.76 12.75 -6.62
N LEU A 78 -6.46 12.25 -5.59
CA LEU A 78 -7.91 12.48 -5.44
C LEU A 78 -8.24 13.95 -5.19
N ASP A 79 -7.43 14.65 -4.39
CA ASP A 79 -7.59 16.09 -4.17
C ASP A 79 -7.42 16.87 -5.49
N HIS A 80 -6.40 16.54 -6.29
CA HIS A 80 -6.20 17.15 -7.60
C HIS A 80 -7.38 16.91 -8.55
N LEU A 81 -7.89 15.67 -8.60
CA LEU A 81 -9.06 15.34 -9.43
C LEU A 81 -10.32 16.10 -8.97
N ASP A 82 -10.56 16.18 -7.67
CA ASP A 82 -11.70 16.91 -7.09
C ASP A 82 -11.60 18.40 -7.39
N ASP A 83 -10.42 19.02 -7.22
CA ASP A 83 -10.17 20.46 -7.50
C ASP A 83 -10.36 20.79 -8.98
N ALA A 84 -10.00 19.88 -9.87
CA ALA A 84 -10.20 20.03 -11.32
C ALA A 84 -11.64 19.69 -11.77
N GLY A 85 -12.47 19.09 -10.92
CA GLY A 85 -13.78 18.57 -11.28
C GLY A 85 -13.71 17.36 -12.23
N TRP A 86 -12.65 16.55 -12.14
CA TRP A 86 -12.38 15.42 -13.02
C TRP A 86 -12.60 14.08 -12.33
N ASN A 87 -12.90 13.08 -13.16
CA ASN A 87 -12.82 11.68 -12.80
C ASN A 87 -11.81 10.98 -13.71
N LEU A 88 -11.18 9.93 -13.20
CA LEU A 88 -10.23 9.11 -13.95
C LEU A 88 -10.68 7.65 -13.94
N PRO A 89 -11.78 7.29 -14.61
CA PRO A 89 -12.25 5.91 -14.62
C PRO A 89 -11.18 5.00 -15.24
N LEU A 90 -10.86 3.91 -14.53
CA LEU A 90 -9.86 2.96 -14.97
C LEU A 90 -10.48 1.86 -15.85
N PRO A 91 -9.72 1.23 -16.78
CA PRO A 91 -10.19 0.10 -17.57
C PRO A 91 -10.73 -1.05 -16.71
N PRO A 92 -11.67 -1.86 -17.20
CA PRO A 92 -12.19 -3.03 -16.48
C PRO A 92 -11.08 -3.97 -16.00
N GLY A 93 -11.20 -4.48 -14.76
CA GLY A 93 -10.19 -5.34 -14.13
C GLY A 93 -9.03 -4.60 -13.47
N SER A 94 -9.04 -3.26 -13.52
CA SER A 94 -8.06 -2.41 -12.84
C SER A 94 -8.18 -2.49 -11.32
N ARG A 95 -7.12 -2.06 -10.64
CA ARG A 95 -7.05 -2.06 -9.17
C ARG A 95 -6.13 -0.96 -8.65
N VAL A 96 -6.24 -0.68 -7.38
CA VAL A 96 -5.30 0.13 -6.61
C VAL A 96 -4.60 -0.77 -5.60
N MET A 97 -3.28 -0.69 -5.50
CA MET A 97 -2.51 -1.21 -4.39
C MET A 97 -1.94 -0.04 -3.62
N GLU A 98 -2.38 0.14 -2.39
CA GLU A 98 -1.87 1.18 -1.51
C GLU A 98 -1.08 0.58 -0.35
N THR A 99 -0.07 1.31 0.10
CA THR A 99 0.71 0.96 1.28
C THR A 99 0.85 2.16 2.21
N GLY A 100 1.15 1.89 3.47
CA GLY A 100 1.32 2.92 4.49
C GLY A 100 0.00 3.35 5.12
N GLY A 101 0.00 4.53 5.72
CA GLY A 101 -1.15 5.14 6.39
C GLY A 101 -0.81 6.58 6.76
N PHE A 102 -1.77 7.35 7.24
CA PHE A 102 -1.60 8.77 7.58
C PHE A 102 -0.90 8.98 8.94
N LYS A 103 0.16 8.23 9.22
CA LYS A 103 0.86 8.20 10.50
C LYS A 103 1.32 9.61 10.93
N GLY A 104 0.73 10.14 12.01
CA GLY A 104 1.20 11.37 12.68
C GLY A 104 1.11 12.67 11.88
N ARG A 105 0.14 12.83 10.97
CA ARG A 105 0.10 13.90 9.99
C ARG A 105 -1.05 14.88 10.16
N THR A 106 -0.87 16.10 9.62
CA THR A 106 -1.77 17.25 9.73
C THR A 106 -3.14 17.02 9.08
N ARG A 107 -3.25 16.11 8.11
CA ARG A 107 -4.51 15.74 7.47
C ARG A 107 -4.69 14.22 7.57
N ILE A 108 -5.60 13.80 8.45
CA ILE A 108 -5.99 12.41 8.64
C ILE A 108 -7.32 12.22 7.94
N VAL A 109 -7.30 11.48 6.84
CA VAL A 109 -8.52 10.98 6.21
C VAL A 109 -8.68 9.53 6.62
N GLY A 110 -9.86 9.15 7.13
CA GLY A 110 -10.15 7.76 7.47
C GLY A 110 -10.00 6.85 6.25
N ARG A 111 -9.50 5.63 6.45
CA ARG A 111 -9.32 4.67 5.34
C ARG A 111 -10.61 4.43 4.56
N GLU A 112 -11.76 4.34 5.23
CA GLU A 112 -13.06 4.16 4.59
C GLU A 112 -13.38 5.32 3.64
N GLU A 113 -13.12 6.54 4.06
CA GLU A 113 -13.34 7.73 3.25
C GLU A 113 -12.38 7.78 2.05
N LEU A 114 -11.09 7.49 2.26
CA LEU A 114 -10.10 7.41 1.19
C LEU A 114 -10.55 6.40 0.11
N TYR A 115 -11.00 5.22 0.53
CA TYR A 115 -11.38 4.17 -0.41
C TYR A 115 -12.69 4.48 -1.13
N ARG A 116 -13.65 5.07 -0.43
CA ARG A 116 -14.90 5.53 -1.05
C ARG A 116 -14.63 6.59 -2.12
N ARG A 117 -13.78 7.60 -1.82
CA ARG A 117 -13.37 8.62 -2.79
C ARG A 117 -12.63 7.99 -3.97
N ALA A 118 -11.65 7.12 -3.72
CA ALA A 118 -10.90 6.44 -4.76
C ALA A 118 -11.80 5.58 -5.66
N ALA A 119 -12.74 4.83 -5.09
CA ALA A 119 -13.69 4.03 -5.85
C ALA A 119 -14.55 4.91 -6.77
N ALA A 120 -15.05 6.04 -6.26
CA ALA A 120 -15.87 6.97 -7.04
C ALA A 120 -15.06 7.64 -8.16
N ALA A 121 -13.90 8.22 -7.84
CA ALA A 121 -13.09 8.97 -8.82
C ALA A 121 -12.46 8.06 -9.90
N LEU A 122 -12.08 6.83 -9.52
CA LEU A 122 -11.42 5.88 -10.42
C LEU A 122 -12.39 4.87 -11.08
N GLY A 123 -13.67 4.92 -10.78
CA GLY A 123 -14.68 4.04 -11.38
C GLY A 123 -14.46 2.56 -11.08
N ILE A 124 -13.91 2.21 -9.91
CA ILE A 124 -13.63 0.83 -9.48
C ILE A 124 -14.42 0.46 -8.23
N ALA A 125 -14.62 -0.83 -8.00
CA ALA A 125 -15.18 -1.27 -6.73
C ALA A 125 -14.19 -1.08 -5.57
N GLU A 126 -14.63 -0.76 -4.36
CA GLU A 126 -13.75 -0.67 -3.18
C GLU A 126 -12.99 -1.98 -2.92
N SER A 127 -13.54 -3.13 -3.31
CA SER A 127 -12.88 -4.43 -3.24
C SER A 127 -11.69 -4.57 -4.19
N ALA A 128 -11.57 -3.70 -5.21
CA ALA A 128 -10.42 -3.63 -6.10
C ALA A 128 -9.25 -2.82 -5.49
N ILE A 129 -9.48 -2.16 -4.35
CA ILE A 129 -8.42 -1.48 -3.60
C ILE A 129 -7.83 -2.48 -2.61
N VAL A 130 -6.53 -2.72 -2.71
CA VAL A 130 -5.77 -3.68 -1.90
C VAL A 130 -4.78 -2.91 -1.04
N ALA A 131 -4.85 -3.05 0.28
CA ALA A 131 -3.84 -2.52 1.16
C ALA A 131 -2.70 -3.52 1.34
N GLU A 132 -1.49 -3.04 1.16
CA GLU A 132 -0.26 -3.72 1.53
C GLU A 132 0.15 -3.34 2.96
N TYR A 133 0.79 -4.25 3.67
CA TYR A 133 1.49 -3.98 4.92
C TYR A 133 2.85 -4.65 4.89
N GLY A 134 3.87 -3.86 5.03
CA GLY A 134 5.27 -4.29 5.08
C GLY A 134 6.15 -3.22 5.70
N MET A 135 7.43 -3.51 5.74
CA MET A 135 8.48 -2.62 6.23
C MET A 135 9.82 -3.02 5.61
N THR A 136 10.81 -2.12 5.64
CA THR A 136 12.15 -2.37 5.08
C THR A 136 12.84 -3.56 5.73
N GLU A 137 12.54 -3.81 7.00
CA GLU A 137 13.11 -4.89 7.81
C GLU A 137 12.60 -6.29 7.42
N LEU A 138 11.47 -6.37 6.69
CA LEU A 138 10.92 -7.62 6.18
C LEU A 138 11.29 -7.83 4.72
N THR A 139 11.49 -9.08 4.30
CA THR A 139 11.59 -9.47 2.88
C THR A 139 10.27 -9.90 2.29
N SER A 140 9.24 -10.01 3.12
CA SER A 140 7.89 -10.44 2.75
C SER A 140 6.87 -9.36 3.07
N GLN A 141 5.73 -9.37 2.37
CA GLN A 141 4.65 -8.42 2.55
C GLN A 141 3.35 -9.15 2.88
N TYR A 142 2.45 -8.43 3.54
CA TYR A 142 1.07 -8.84 3.75
C TYR A 142 0.14 -8.08 2.81
N TYR A 143 -0.87 -8.74 2.32
CA TYR A 143 -1.93 -8.13 1.53
C TYR A 143 -3.30 -8.45 2.11
N ASP A 144 -4.27 -7.58 1.86
CA ASP A 144 -5.66 -7.84 2.23
C ASP A 144 -6.16 -9.14 1.60
N SER A 145 -6.77 -10.01 2.39
CA SER A 145 -7.45 -11.18 1.84
C SER A 145 -8.63 -10.74 0.94
N PRO A 146 -8.90 -11.46 -0.16
CA PRO A 146 -10.01 -11.11 -1.06
C PRO A 146 -11.36 -11.00 -0.35
N GLY A 147 -11.67 -11.89 0.58
CA GLY A 147 -12.92 -11.89 1.34
C GLY A 147 -13.04 -10.72 2.32
N SER A 148 -11.94 -10.31 2.94
CA SER A 148 -11.95 -9.20 3.91
C SER A 148 -12.09 -7.82 3.27
N ARG A 149 -11.80 -7.69 1.97
CA ARG A 149 -11.93 -6.41 1.24
C ARG A 149 -13.38 -5.91 1.10
N LEU A 150 -14.33 -6.79 1.32
CA LEU A 150 -15.76 -6.48 1.36
C LEU A 150 -16.25 -6.08 2.75
N THR A 151 -15.37 -6.09 3.74
CA THR A 151 -15.69 -5.77 5.14
C THR A 151 -14.89 -4.56 5.62
N ARG A 152 -15.34 -3.91 6.69
CA ARG A 152 -14.58 -2.83 7.34
C ARG A 152 -13.29 -3.34 8.01
N ARG A 153 -13.25 -4.65 8.37
CA ARG A 153 -12.08 -5.28 8.99
C ARG A 153 -11.25 -5.98 7.93
N ARG A 154 -10.25 -5.30 7.41
CA ARG A 154 -9.35 -5.85 6.41
C ARG A 154 -8.31 -6.74 7.06
N ILE A 155 -8.35 -8.02 6.73
CA ILE A 155 -7.46 -9.05 7.27
C ILE A 155 -6.26 -9.20 6.35
N LYS A 156 -5.07 -9.13 6.91
CA LYS A 156 -3.79 -9.35 6.24
C LYS A 156 -3.47 -10.84 6.26
N VAL A 157 -3.22 -11.43 5.10
CA VAL A 157 -2.85 -12.85 5.00
C VAL A 157 -1.34 -12.95 4.88
N PRO A 158 -0.68 -13.64 5.83
CA PRO A 158 0.75 -13.92 5.72
C PRO A 158 1.02 -14.97 4.64
N VAL A 159 2.18 -14.87 4.00
CA VAL A 159 2.72 -15.97 3.19
C VAL A 159 3.23 -17.10 4.10
N PRO A 160 3.38 -18.34 3.61
CA PRO A 160 3.68 -19.50 4.47
C PRO A 160 4.96 -19.40 5.31
N TRP A 161 5.92 -18.61 4.87
CA TRP A 161 7.21 -18.40 5.55
C TRP A 161 7.26 -17.13 6.41
N LEU A 162 6.17 -16.36 6.48
CA LEU A 162 6.03 -15.16 7.29
C LEU A 162 4.97 -15.41 8.38
N ARG A 163 5.39 -15.44 9.63
CA ARG A 163 4.53 -15.72 10.78
C ARG A 163 4.39 -14.51 11.69
N PRO A 164 3.22 -13.86 11.74
CA PRO A 164 2.95 -12.85 12.76
C PRO A 164 2.67 -13.53 14.11
N ILE A 165 3.13 -12.91 15.19
CA ILE A 165 2.83 -13.24 16.57
C ILE A 165 2.38 -11.96 17.25
N VAL A 166 1.29 -12.00 18.00
CA VAL A 166 0.86 -10.84 18.81
C VAL A 166 1.24 -11.10 20.25
N VAL A 167 1.91 -10.11 20.88
CA VAL A 167 2.47 -10.25 22.21
C VAL A 167 1.96 -9.15 23.14
N ASP A 168 1.93 -9.47 24.45
CA ASP A 168 1.67 -8.49 25.53
C ASP A 168 2.92 -7.62 25.84
N ALA A 169 2.78 -6.69 26.76
CA ALA A 169 3.88 -5.81 27.20
C ALA A 169 5.08 -6.58 27.85
N ALA A 170 4.89 -7.83 28.25
CA ALA A 170 5.94 -8.70 28.74
C ALA A 170 6.56 -9.58 27.63
N GLY A 171 6.15 -9.38 26.36
CA GLY A 171 6.64 -10.13 25.21
C GLY A 171 6.06 -11.54 25.09
N ARG A 172 5.00 -11.89 25.83
CA ARG A 172 4.36 -13.20 25.82
C ARG A 172 3.26 -13.23 24.77
N PRO A 173 3.15 -14.31 23.96
CA PRO A 173 2.06 -14.46 23.00
C PRO A 173 0.68 -14.38 23.67
N VAL A 174 -0.25 -13.67 23.02
CA VAL A 174 -1.64 -13.54 23.46
C VAL A 174 -2.56 -14.42 22.61
N ALA A 175 -3.77 -14.68 23.13
CA ALA A 175 -4.78 -15.46 22.42
C ALA A 175 -5.32 -14.74 21.18
N HIS A 176 -5.92 -15.49 20.25
CA HIS A 176 -6.61 -14.91 19.10
C HIS A 176 -7.69 -13.91 19.55
N GLY A 177 -7.79 -12.80 18.81
CA GLY A 177 -8.73 -11.70 19.11
C GLY A 177 -8.23 -10.69 20.14
N VAL A 178 -7.17 -11.02 20.90
CA VAL A 178 -6.56 -10.09 21.85
C VAL A 178 -5.59 -9.17 21.12
N VAL A 179 -5.71 -7.85 21.40
CA VAL A 179 -4.84 -6.83 20.83
C VAL A 179 -3.51 -6.80 21.59
N GLY A 180 -2.43 -6.67 20.86
CA GLY A 180 -1.09 -6.50 21.38
C GLY A 180 -0.14 -6.02 20.29
N THR A 181 1.16 -5.97 20.63
CA THR A 181 2.23 -5.58 19.71
C THR A 181 2.54 -6.72 18.74
N ILE A 182 2.77 -6.39 17.48
CA ILE A 182 3.04 -7.40 16.46
C ILE A 182 4.55 -7.69 16.42
N ARG A 183 4.88 -8.98 16.48
CA ARG A 183 6.20 -9.53 16.19
C ARG A 183 6.11 -10.35 14.91
N HIS A 184 7.08 -10.19 14.01
CA HIS A 184 7.18 -10.97 12.77
C HIS A 184 8.31 -11.98 12.85
N ILE A 185 8.05 -13.21 12.38
CA ILE A 185 9.08 -14.20 12.06
C ILE A 185 9.06 -14.38 10.55
N ASP A 186 10.07 -13.85 9.86
CA ASP A 186 10.20 -13.94 8.39
C ASP A 186 11.35 -14.89 8.03
N CYS A 187 11.03 -16.15 7.74
CA CYS A 187 12.01 -17.17 7.40
C CYS A 187 12.70 -16.92 6.04
N ALA A 188 12.17 -16.04 5.20
CA ALA A 188 12.83 -15.60 3.97
C ALA A 188 13.92 -14.57 4.23
N ASN A 189 13.88 -13.88 5.37
CA ASN A 189 14.87 -12.85 5.75
C ASN A 189 16.17 -13.46 6.31
N ARG A 190 16.90 -14.11 5.43
CA ARG A 190 18.12 -14.86 5.82
C ARG A 190 19.37 -13.99 5.93
N ALA A 191 19.35 -12.79 5.34
CA ALA A 191 20.52 -11.92 5.27
C ALA A 191 20.56 -10.88 6.40
N SER A 192 19.48 -10.74 7.18
CA SER A 192 19.40 -9.82 8.31
C SER A 192 18.70 -10.49 9.51
N ALA A 193 17.67 -9.87 10.09
CA ALA A 193 17.00 -10.39 11.28
C ALA A 193 15.75 -11.20 10.90
N VAL A 194 15.71 -12.49 11.27
CA VAL A 194 14.55 -13.37 11.07
C VAL A 194 13.36 -12.93 11.92
N ALA A 195 13.60 -12.41 13.14
CA ALA A 195 12.58 -11.97 14.08
C ALA A 195 12.62 -10.45 14.22
N ILE A 196 11.49 -9.81 14.01
CA ILE A 196 11.32 -8.35 14.08
C ILE A 196 10.22 -8.00 15.08
N ASP A 197 10.57 -7.27 16.11
CA ASP A 197 9.61 -6.63 17.01
C ASP A 197 9.22 -5.27 16.44
N THR A 198 7.93 -4.98 16.43
CA THR A 198 7.40 -3.71 15.92
C THR A 198 6.73 -2.91 17.04
N GLU A 199 6.37 -1.67 16.73
CA GLU A 199 5.46 -0.83 17.54
C GLU A 199 4.05 -0.84 16.93
N ASP A 200 3.78 -1.72 15.98
CA ASP A 200 2.47 -1.85 15.35
C ASP A 200 1.55 -2.74 16.20
N LEU A 201 0.31 -2.31 16.37
CA LEU A 201 -0.72 -3.02 17.12
C LEU A 201 -1.61 -3.83 16.20
N GLY A 202 -1.95 -5.03 16.63
CA GLY A 202 -2.83 -5.91 15.90
C GLY A 202 -3.44 -7.02 16.76
N ALA A 203 -4.25 -7.85 16.13
CA ALA A 203 -4.80 -9.06 16.71
C ALA A 203 -4.75 -10.19 15.68
N LEU A 204 -4.40 -11.40 16.13
CA LEU A 204 -4.53 -12.59 15.29
C LEU A 204 -5.98 -13.06 15.29
N THR A 205 -6.43 -13.49 14.12
CA THR A 205 -7.72 -14.15 13.91
C THR A 205 -7.49 -15.45 13.15
N ASP A 206 -8.51 -16.31 13.06
CA ASP A 206 -8.42 -17.54 12.26
C ASP A 206 -8.22 -17.27 10.77
N ALA A 207 -8.61 -16.06 10.31
CA ALA A 207 -8.46 -15.63 8.93
C ALA A 207 -7.13 -14.91 8.62
N GLY A 208 -6.34 -14.56 9.65
CA GLY A 208 -5.07 -13.85 9.53
C GLY A 208 -4.89 -12.72 10.53
N LEU A 209 -4.06 -11.73 10.18
CA LEU A 209 -3.70 -10.60 11.03
C LEU A 209 -4.62 -9.39 10.77
N LEU A 210 -5.28 -8.91 11.82
CA LEU A 210 -5.97 -7.63 11.84
C LEU A 210 -4.98 -6.55 12.30
N LEU A 211 -4.62 -5.64 11.40
CA LEU A 211 -3.77 -4.48 11.72
C LEU A 211 -4.66 -3.35 12.26
N ILE A 212 -4.33 -2.84 13.45
CA ILE A 212 -5.12 -1.82 14.17
C ILE A 212 -4.47 -0.43 14.05
N GLY A 213 -3.15 -0.34 14.24
CA GLY A 213 -2.45 0.93 14.22
C GLY A 213 -1.04 0.83 14.79
N ARG A 214 -0.60 1.88 15.44
CA ARG A 214 0.66 1.94 16.19
C ARG A 214 0.42 2.34 17.64
N GLU A 215 1.37 2.02 18.52
CA GLU A 215 1.39 2.51 19.89
C GLU A 215 1.49 4.03 19.92
N GLU A 216 0.87 4.66 20.92
CA GLU A 216 1.00 6.11 21.16
C GLU A 216 2.47 6.45 21.46
N GLY A 217 3.01 7.49 20.80
CA GLY A 217 4.41 7.90 20.94
C GLY A 217 5.42 7.11 20.09
N ALA A 218 4.98 6.10 19.33
CA ALA A 218 5.84 5.38 18.39
C ALA A 218 6.45 6.31 17.34
N ALA A 219 7.76 6.17 17.10
CA ALA A 219 8.46 6.99 16.13
C ALA A 219 7.86 6.81 14.72
N LEU A 220 7.76 7.92 13.98
CA LEU A 220 7.37 7.88 12.55
C LEU A 220 8.47 7.16 11.76
N ARG A 221 8.20 5.92 11.35
CA ARG A 221 9.09 5.10 10.52
C ARG A 221 8.26 4.44 9.41
N GLY A 222 8.87 4.24 8.25
CA GLY A 222 8.22 3.50 7.17
C GLY A 222 8.72 3.91 5.79
N CYS A 223 8.73 2.97 4.86
CA CYS A 223 9.19 3.15 3.47
C CYS A 223 8.38 4.18 2.66
N SER A 224 7.18 4.54 3.13
CA SER A 224 6.34 5.55 2.50
C SER A 224 6.73 6.99 2.83
N LEU A 225 7.58 7.22 3.84
CA LEU A 225 7.96 8.56 4.29
C LEU A 225 8.64 9.36 3.17
N ASP A 226 9.49 8.75 2.36
CA ASP A 226 10.18 9.42 1.27
C ASP A 226 9.22 10.00 0.21
N ALA A 227 8.20 9.23 -0.17
CA ALA A 227 7.17 9.69 -1.11
C ALA A 227 6.29 10.78 -0.49
N GLU A 228 6.06 10.69 0.81
CA GLU A 228 5.21 11.59 1.56
C GLU A 228 5.88 12.92 1.89
N ASP A 229 7.20 12.92 2.15
CA ASP A 229 7.97 14.14 2.42
C ASP A 229 8.14 15.00 1.16
N LEU A 230 8.12 14.39 -0.02
CA LEU A 230 8.16 15.10 -1.30
C LEU A 230 6.87 15.87 -1.59
N LEU A 231 5.71 15.32 -1.28
CA LEU A 231 4.40 15.96 -1.53
C LEU A 231 4.00 17.02 -0.49
N ARG A 232 4.88 17.36 0.47
CA ARG A 232 4.64 18.36 1.53
C ARG A 232 5.12 19.77 1.22
N ARG A 233 5.90 19.95 0.19
CA ARG A 233 6.52 21.23 -0.18
C ARG A 233 5.70 21.95 -1.23
#